data_97e57b4cc99f420174dc5bfe1c91a6d5
#
_entry.id   97e57b4cc99f420174dc5bfe1c91a6d5
#
_cell.length_a   1.000
_cell.length_b   1.000
_cell.length_c   1.000
_cell.angle_alpha   90.00
_cell.angle_beta   90.00
_cell.angle_gamma   90.00
#
_symmetry.space_group_name_H-M   'P 1'
#
loop_
_entity.id
_entity.type
_entity.pdbx_description
1 polymer ?
#
loop_
_entity_poly.entity_id
_entity_poly.type
_entity_poly.pdbx_seq_one_letter_code
_entity_poly.pdbx_strand_id
1 'polypeptide(L)'
;MLQHLGLQLAAVLVATAPGVLAQTTPPATPATKILAIGTFAPGTDMQLVQRTLAAEVRATAELYLEGKIDEWYSLENRPGVVFILNVTDIGAAQPMLEALPLGKAHLMTFDLYPIGPLNPLRQLLKSPEAH
;
A
#
# COMPACT_ATOMS: atom_id res chain seq x y z
N MET A 1 44.04 9.79 67.14
CA MET A 1 43.14 10.31 66.10
C MET A 1 43.44 9.58 64.80
N LEU A 2 42.64 8.61 64.52
CA LEU A 2 42.76 7.84 63.28
C LEU A 2 41.77 8.42 62.25
N GLN A 3 42.30 9.10 61.24
CA GLN A 3 41.50 9.55 60.12
C GLN A 3 41.42 8.40 59.14
N HIS A 4 40.24 7.81 59.03
CA HIS A 4 39.99 6.85 57.96
C HIS A 4 39.76 7.63 56.66
N LEU A 5 40.74 7.60 55.77
CA LEU A 5 40.53 7.98 54.42
C LEU A 5 39.74 6.85 53.72
N GLY A 6 38.46 7.06 53.56
CA GLY A 6 37.63 6.19 52.75
C GLY A 6 37.95 6.38 51.29
N LEU A 7 38.67 5.44 50.71
CA LEU A 7 38.86 5.39 49.27
C LEU A 7 37.57 4.90 48.65
N GLN A 8 36.78 5.85 48.15
CA GLN A 8 35.61 5.45 47.35
C GLN A 8 36.09 5.12 45.94
N LEU A 9 36.12 3.81 45.66
CA LEU A 9 36.25 3.33 44.29
C LEU A 9 34.91 3.67 43.58
N ALA A 10 34.88 4.69 42.80
CA ALA A 10 33.80 4.90 41.86
C ALA A 10 33.97 3.88 40.71
N ALA A 11 33.21 2.81 40.75
CA ALA A 11 33.12 1.90 39.63
C ALA A 11 32.36 2.64 38.50
N VAL A 12 33.09 3.13 37.52
CA VAL A 12 32.46 3.62 36.28
C VAL A 12 31.95 2.40 35.52
N LEU A 13 30.66 2.16 35.65
CA LEU A 13 30.01 1.15 34.85
C LEU A 13 29.88 1.73 33.44
N VAL A 14 30.82 1.41 32.56
CA VAL A 14 30.66 1.69 31.13
C VAL A 14 29.64 0.70 30.60
N ALA A 15 28.37 1.12 30.57
CA ALA A 15 27.37 0.38 29.86
C ALA A 15 27.68 0.49 28.35
N THR A 16 28.34 -0.51 27.82
CA THR A 16 28.40 -0.68 26.37
C THR A 16 26.98 -1.05 25.92
N ALA A 17 26.23 -0.07 25.45
CA ALA A 17 24.99 -0.36 24.75
C ALA A 17 25.33 -1.30 23.59
N PRO A 18 24.65 -2.46 23.48
CA PRO A 18 24.81 -3.29 22.28
C PRO A 18 24.47 -2.41 21.09
N GLY A 19 25.42 -2.23 20.18
CA GLY A 19 25.18 -1.49 18.96
C GLY A 19 23.95 -2.10 18.28
N VAL A 20 22.86 -1.33 18.25
CA VAL A 20 21.73 -1.66 17.40
C VAL A 20 22.30 -1.66 16.00
N LEU A 21 22.54 -2.85 15.43
CA LEU A 21 22.80 -2.98 14.01
C LEU A 21 21.57 -2.39 13.34
N ALA A 22 21.72 -1.15 12.85
CA ALA A 22 20.70 -0.57 12.03
C ALA A 22 20.45 -1.52 10.87
N GLN A 23 19.36 -2.26 10.95
CA GLN A 23 18.88 -3.01 9.80
C GLN A 23 18.65 -1.95 8.72
N THR A 24 19.53 -1.91 7.72
CA THR A 24 19.30 -1.11 6.53
C THR A 24 18.06 -1.67 5.88
N THR A 25 16.92 -1.02 6.17
CA THR A 25 15.68 -1.30 5.46
C THR A 25 15.99 -1.10 3.98
N PRO A 26 15.76 -2.09 3.11
CA PRO A 26 15.95 -1.88 1.69
C PRO A 26 15.13 -0.64 1.28
N PRO A 27 15.66 0.23 0.40
CA PRO A 27 14.93 1.41 -0.03
C PRO A 27 13.55 0.99 -0.54
N ALA A 28 12.50 1.68 -0.08
CA ALA A 28 11.13 1.43 -0.50
C ALA A 28 11.04 1.50 -2.03
N THR A 29 10.33 0.56 -2.63
CA THR A 29 10.00 0.63 -4.06
C THR A 29 9.10 1.83 -4.29
N PRO A 30 9.46 2.77 -5.19
CA PRO A 30 8.53 3.85 -5.54
C PRO A 30 7.27 3.27 -6.13
N ALA A 31 6.12 3.74 -5.67
CA ALA A 31 4.85 3.38 -6.28
C ALA A 31 4.76 3.99 -7.68
N THR A 32 4.38 3.19 -8.64
CA THR A 32 4.11 3.62 -10.02
C THR A 32 2.64 3.46 -10.40
N LYS A 33 1.93 2.64 -9.66
CA LYS A 33 0.51 2.33 -9.85
C LYS A 33 -0.16 2.02 -8.52
N ILE A 34 -1.47 1.93 -8.51
CA ILE A 34 -2.26 1.43 -7.38
C ILE A 34 -3.03 0.18 -7.84
N LEU A 35 -2.87 -0.91 -7.10
CA LEU A 35 -3.76 -2.06 -7.19
C LEU A 35 -4.98 -1.78 -6.31
N ALA A 36 -6.17 -1.78 -6.88
CA ALA A 36 -7.42 -1.60 -6.16
C ALA A 36 -8.28 -2.86 -6.25
N ILE A 37 -8.73 -3.36 -5.11
CA ILE A 37 -9.65 -4.49 -5.04
C ILE A 37 -10.97 -3.98 -4.48
N GLY A 38 -12.01 -3.99 -5.32
CA GLY A 38 -13.36 -3.58 -4.95
C GLY A 38 -14.22 -4.78 -4.59
N THR A 39 -14.84 -4.75 -3.44
CA THR A 39 -15.73 -5.81 -2.94
C THR A 39 -16.98 -5.23 -2.30
N PHE A 40 -18.01 -6.05 -2.18
CA PHE A 40 -19.25 -5.72 -1.49
C PHE A 40 -19.19 -6.18 -0.04
N ALA A 41 -19.70 -5.35 0.87
CA ALA A 41 -19.84 -5.74 2.26
C ALA A 41 -20.89 -6.87 2.41
N PRO A 42 -20.74 -7.76 3.42
CA PRO A 42 -21.79 -8.73 3.75
C PRO A 42 -23.14 -8.01 4.00
N GLY A 43 -24.21 -8.54 3.44
CA GLY A 43 -25.56 -7.96 3.57
C GLY A 43 -25.84 -6.77 2.64
N THR A 44 -24.96 -6.46 1.70
CA THR A 44 -25.20 -5.44 0.67
C THR A 44 -26.45 -5.78 -0.15
N ASP A 45 -27.29 -4.77 -0.40
CA ASP A 45 -28.48 -4.93 -1.26
C ASP A 45 -28.05 -5.15 -2.72
N MET A 46 -28.01 -6.41 -3.13
CA MET A 46 -27.59 -6.79 -4.48
C MET A 46 -28.56 -6.35 -5.56
N GLN A 47 -29.84 -6.11 -5.23
CA GLN A 47 -30.79 -5.54 -6.20
C GLN A 47 -30.44 -4.08 -6.51
N LEU A 48 -30.04 -3.32 -5.49
CA LEU A 48 -29.56 -1.95 -5.69
C LEU A 48 -28.26 -1.94 -6.50
N VAL A 49 -27.36 -2.87 -6.23
CA VAL A 49 -26.14 -3.06 -7.05
C VAL A 49 -26.51 -3.28 -8.52
N GLN A 50 -27.42 -4.19 -8.80
CA GLN A 50 -27.87 -4.48 -10.17
C GLN A 50 -28.48 -3.26 -10.87
N ARG A 51 -29.27 -2.46 -10.17
CA ARG A 51 -29.84 -1.22 -10.72
C ARG A 51 -28.75 -0.15 -11.00
N THR A 52 -27.69 -0.15 -10.23
CA THR A 52 -26.60 0.82 -10.34
C THR A 52 -25.52 0.41 -11.36
N LEU A 53 -25.50 -0.87 -11.71
CA LEU A 53 -24.39 -1.48 -12.48
C LEU A 53 -24.18 -0.84 -13.85
N ALA A 54 -25.23 -0.47 -14.56
CA ALA A 54 -25.09 0.14 -15.88
C ALA A 54 -24.38 1.52 -15.81
N ALA A 55 -24.69 2.32 -14.78
CA ALA A 55 -24.01 3.58 -14.53
C ALA A 55 -22.56 3.37 -14.09
N GLU A 56 -22.34 2.35 -13.24
CA GLU A 56 -20.99 1.97 -12.79
C GLU A 56 -20.09 1.59 -13.95
N VAL A 57 -20.56 0.69 -14.81
CA VAL A 57 -19.78 0.23 -15.98
C VAL A 57 -19.44 1.39 -16.91
N ARG A 58 -20.38 2.30 -17.12
CA ARG A 58 -20.13 3.49 -17.96
C ARG A 58 -19.07 4.40 -17.34
N ALA A 59 -19.20 4.74 -16.07
CA ALA A 59 -18.24 5.61 -15.38
C ALA A 59 -16.85 4.97 -15.30
N THR A 60 -16.78 3.66 -15.08
CA THR A 60 -15.52 2.91 -15.09
C THR A 60 -14.87 2.91 -16.48
N ALA A 61 -15.67 2.75 -17.54
CA ALA A 61 -15.19 2.83 -18.91
C ALA A 61 -14.65 4.21 -19.26
N GLU A 62 -15.26 5.28 -18.75
CA GLU A 62 -14.75 6.64 -18.91
C GLU A 62 -13.37 6.81 -18.28
N LEU A 63 -13.17 6.31 -17.06
CA LEU A 63 -11.85 6.31 -16.41
C LEU A 63 -10.80 5.53 -17.19
N TYR A 64 -11.19 4.41 -17.78
CA TYR A 64 -10.31 3.63 -18.65
C TYR A 64 -9.91 4.42 -19.90
N LEU A 65 -10.86 5.04 -20.57
CA LEU A 65 -10.61 5.84 -21.77
C LEU A 65 -9.77 7.10 -21.48
N GLU A 66 -9.89 7.66 -20.28
CA GLU A 66 -9.05 8.77 -19.79
C GLU A 66 -7.65 8.34 -19.39
N GLY A 67 -7.35 7.05 -19.42
CA GLY A 67 -6.05 6.52 -19.02
C GLY A 67 -5.84 6.44 -17.49
N LYS A 68 -6.91 6.57 -16.70
CA LYS A 68 -6.86 6.44 -15.24
C LYS A 68 -6.83 5.00 -14.76
N ILE A 69 -7.43 4.09 -15.52
CA ILE A 69 -7.40 2.66 -15.31
C ILE A 69 -6.59 2.04 -16.46
N ASP A 70 -5.52 1.33 -16.13
CA ASP A 70 -4.72 0.61 -17.11
C ASP A 70 -5.31 -0.78 -17.42
N GLU A 71 -5.75 -1.46 -16.38
CA GLU A 71 -6.28 -2.82 -16.46
C GLU A 71 -7.42 -2.98 -15.47
N TRP A 72 -8.39 -3.81 -15.84
CA TRP A 72 -9.56 -4.12 -15.03
C TRP A 72 -9.96 -5.59 -15.18
N TYR A 73 -10.37 -6.19 -14.07
CA TYR A 73 -10.74 -7.59 -14.00
C TYR A 73 -11.93 -7.81 -13.08
N SER A 74 -12.70 -8.84 -13.32
CA SER A 74 -13.67 -9.36 -12.34
C SER A 74 -13.00 -10.42 -11.47
N LEU A 75 -13.39 -10.50 -10.20
CA LEU A 75 -13.03 -11.63 -9.35
C LEU A 75 -13.82 -12.86 -9.79
N GLU A 76 -13.13 -14.01 -9.91
CA GLU A 76 -13.76 -15.25 -10.38
C GLU A 76 -14.67 -15.87 -9.32
N ASN A 77 -14.22 -15.94 -8.08
CA ASN A 77 -14.83 -16.75 -7.02
C ASN A 77 -15.75 -15.97 -6.09
N ARG A 78 -15.93 -14.69 -6.31
CA ARG A 78 -16.82 -13.81 -5.54
C ARG A 78 -17.13 -12.53 -6.32
N PRO A 79 -18.26 -11.86 -6.04
CA PRO A 79 -18.53 -10.56 -6.65
C PRO A 79 -17.45 -9.54 -6.27
N GLY A 80 -16.90 -8.86 -7.26
CA GLY A 80 -15.89 -7.84 -7.04
C GLY A 80 -15.06 -7.58 -8.30
N VAL A 81 -14.22 -6.58 -8.20
CA VAL A 81 -13.37 -6.11 -9.30
C VAL A 81 -11.93 -5.88 -8.83
N VAL A 82 -11.01 -5.95 -9.76
CA VAL A 82 -9.63 -5.54 -9.58
C VAL A 82 -9.30 -4.50 -10.63
N PHE A 83 -8.74 -3.38 -10.21
CA PHE A 83 -8.22 -2.34 -11.09
C PHE A 83 -6.73 -2.17 -10.89
N ILE A 84 -6.00 -1.98 -11.97
CA ILE A 84 -4.66 -1.39 -11.95
C ILE A 84 -4.83 0.08 -12.36
N LEU A 85 -4.64 0.97 -11.39
CA LEU A 85 -4.85 2.41 -11.57
C LEU A 85 -3.54 3.10 -11.94
N ASN A 86 -3.62 4.00 -12.91
CA ASN A 86 -2.49 4.80 -13.37
C ASN A 86 -2.34 6.07 -12.53
N VAL A 87 -2.32 5.91 -11.22
CA VAL A 87 -2.01 6.93 -10.22
C VAL A 87 -1.03 6.35 -9.22
N THR A 88 -0.27 7.18 -8.54
CA THR A 88 0.83 6.76 -7.66
C THR A 88 0.54 6.94 -6.18
N ASP A 89 -0.55 7.61 -5.84
CA ASP A 89 -0.91 8.00 -4.48
C ASP A 89 -2.33 7.53 -4.12
N ILE A 90 -2.47 6.93 -2.96
CA ILE A 90 -3.77 6.51 -2.40
C ILE A 90 -4.70 7.72 -2.23
N GLY A 91 -4.17 8.87 -1.83
CA GLY A 91 -4.93 10.11 -1.69
C GLY A 91 -5.59 10.58 -2.98
N ALA A 92 -5.04 10.22 -4.15
CA ALA A 92 -5.65 10.46 -5.46
C ALA A 92 -6.59 9.32 -5.88
N ALA A 93 -6.22 8.07 -5.59
CA ALA A 93 -6.98 6.89 -5.99
C ALA A 93 -8.32 6.77 -5.26
N GLN A 94 -8.32 6.97 -3.96
CA GLN A 94 -9.51 6.76 -3.12
C GLN A 94 -10.70 7.64 -3.53
N PRO A 95 -10.56 8.97 -3.65
CA PRO A 95 -11.67 9.83 -4.08
C PRO A 95 -12.16 9.49 -5.49
N MET A 96 -11.27 9.09 -6.37
CA MET A 96 -11.61 8.71 -7.75
C MET A 96 -12.53 7.49 -7.78
N LEU A 97 -12.25 6.48 -6.96
CA LEU A 97 -13.05 5.26 -6.86
C LEU A 97 -14.35 5.47 -6.08
N GLU A 98 -14.30 6.29 -5.03
CA GLU A 98 -15.49 6.65 -4.24
C GLU A 98 -16.47 7.52 -5.02
N ALA A 99 -16.02 8.19 -6.06
CA ALA A 99 -16.87 8.96 -6.99
C ALA A 99 -17.61 8.07 -8.00
N LEU A 100 -17.20 6.81 -8.18
CA LEU A 100 -17.93 5.85 -9.00
C LEU A 100 -19.31 5.55 -8.39
N PRO A 101 -20.34 5.25 -9.19
CA PRO A 101 -21.70 5.07 -8.69
C PRO A 101 -21.85 4.08 -7.53
N LEU A 102 -21.17 2.94 -7.58
CA LEU A 102 -21.20 1.95 -6.48
C LEU A 102 -20.46 2.45 -5.23
N GLY A 103 -19.34 3.14 -5.40
CA GLY A 103 -18.60 3.77 -4.31
C GLY A 103 -19.39 4.90 -3.66
N LYS A 104 -19.98 5.77 -4.48
CA LYS A 104 -20.81 6.88 -4.03
C LYS A 104 -22.06 6.45 -3.26
N ALA A 105 -22.65 5.31 -3.64
CA ALA A 105 -23.78 4.71 -2.96
C ALA A 105 -23.37 3.87 -1.74
N HIS A 106 -22.08 3.83 -1.38
CA HIS A 106 -21.53 3.03 -0.30
C HIS A 106 -21.83 1.52 -0.41
N LEU A 107 -21.98 1.02 -1.63
CA LEU A 107 -22.23 -0.39 -1.93
C LEU A 107 -20.94 -1.17 -2.11
N MET A 108 -19.86 -0.52 -2.59
CA MET A 108 -18.56 -1.12 -2.81
C MET A 108 -17.49 -0.38 -2.00
N THR A 109 -16.59 -1.14 -1.42
CA THR A 109 -15.38 -0.65 -0.76
C THR A 109 -14.15 -1.13 -1.50
N PHE A 110 -13.06 -0.36 -1.43
CA PHE A 110 -11.82 -0.65 -2.14
C PHE A 110 -10.66 -0.79 -1.16
N ASP A 111 -9.93 -1.89 -1.29
CA ASP A 111 -8.62 -2.05 -0.69
C ASP A 111 -7.57 -1.58 -1.68
N LEU A 112 -6.72 -0.64 -1.27
CA LEU A 112 -5.75 0.04 -2.14
C LEU A 112 -4.33 -0.32 -1.74
N TYR A 113 -3.55 -0.79 -2.71
CA TYR A 113 -2.16 -1.16 -2.52
C TYR A 113 -1.28 -0.40 -3.51
N PRO A 114 -0.44 0.53 -3.04
CA PRO A 114 0.59 1.11 -3.90
C PRO A 114 1.54 0.00 -4.37
N ILE A 115 1.76 -0.09 -5.66
CA ILE A 115 2.64 -1.08 -6.26
C ILE A 115 3.68 -0.40 -7.15
N GLY A 116 4.79 -1.06 -7.33
CA GLY A 116 5.89 -0.58 -8.17
C GLY A 116 6.69 -1.74 -8.74
N PRO A 117 7.79 -1.46 -9.43
CA PRO A 117 8.64 -2.49 -9.99
C PRO A 117 9.09 -3.50 -8.95
N LEU A 118 9.18 -4.76 -9.32
CA LEU A 118 9.59 -5.84 -8.43
C LEU A 118 11.01 -5.57 -7.88
N ASN A 119 11.13 -5.44 -6.56
CA ASN A 119 12.39 -5.08 -5.89
C ASN A 119 13.59 -5.96 -6.26
N PRO A 120 13.48 -7.29 -6.33
CA PRO A 120 14.61 -8.14 -6.73
C PRO A 120 15.20 -7.80 -8.08
N LEU A 121 14.41 -7.26 -9.01
CA LEU A 121 14.93 -6.86 -10.33
C LEU A 121 15.94 -5.73 -10.25
N ARG A 122 15.82 -4.84 -9.27
CA ARG A 122 16.81 -3.76 -9.05
C ARG A 122 18.18 -4.29 -8.67
N GLN A 123 18.24 -5.42 -7.98
CA GLN A 123 19.50 -6.06 -7.61
C GLN A 123 20.23 -6.63 -8.84
N LEU A 124 19.47 -7.10 -9.83
CA LEU A 124 20.01 -7.59 -11.09
C LEU A 124 20.59 -6.48 -11.98
N LEU A 125 20.11 -5.25 -11.77
CA LEU A 125 20.58 -4.08 -12.53
C LEU A 125 21.79 -3.40 -11.91
N LYS A 126 22.19 -3.79 -10.70
CA LYS A 126 23.47 -3.37 -10.14
C LYS A 126 24.57 -4.11 -10.89
N SER A 127 25.48 -3.37 -11.52
CA SER A 127 26.65 -3.96 -12.15
C SER A 127 27.37 -4.86 -11.16
N PRO A 128 27.82 -6.05 -11.56
CA PRO A 128 28.67 -6.85 -10.70
C PRO A 128 29.87 -5.99 -10.33
N GLU A 129 30.09 -5.79 -9.04
CA GLU A 129 31.28 -5.13 -8.58
C GLU A 129 32.46 -5.95 -9.10
N ALA A 130 33.36 -5.30 -9.83
CA ALA A 130 34.60 -5.93 -10.31
C ALA A 130 35.41 -6.33 -9.07
N HIS A 131 35.61 -7.63 -8.87
CA HIS A 131 36.56 -8.18 -7.89
C HIS A 131 37.97 -8.06 -8.41
#